data_f7c61d289ac2e2488404dc3b78a54c71
#
_entry.id   f7c61d289ac2e2488404dc3b78a54c71
#
_cell.length_a   1.000
_cell.length_b   1.000
_cell.length_c   1.000
_cell.angle_alpha   90.00
_cell.angle_beta   90.00
_cell.angle_gamma   90.00
#
_symmetry.space_group_name_H-M   'P 1'
#
loop_
_entity.id
_entity.type
_entity.pdbx_description
1 polymer ?
#
loop_
_entity_poly.entity_id
_entity_poly.type
_entity_poly.pdbx_seq_one_letter_code
_entity_poly.pdbx_strand_id
1 'polypeptide(L)'
;MKFLNLIIVMIALMFISAVSFAQDKYGKEIALEEKTEISAIISNPEEYLGEKVLVEGEIVAVCQHMGCWIEVANEEGEKIKVKVKDGEIVFPKEGTGRTALVEGEVYKIELDEEEAKDYFEHMAEESNQEFDPSTVTGPVTIYQIKGSGAVIN
;
A
#
# COMPACT_ATOMS: atom_id res chain seq x y z
N MET A 1 -43.67 35.84 1.02
CA MET A 1 -43.33 34.54 0.40
C MET A 1 -41.94 34.54 -0.27
N LYS A 2 -41.50 35.56 -1.00
CA LYS A 2 -40.15 35.57 -1.66
C LYS A 2 -39.00 35.61 -0.67
N PHE A 3 -39.12 36.33 0.45
CA PHE A 3 -38.07 36.36 1.50
C PHE A 3 -37.92 35.02 2.25
N LEU A 4 -39.02 34.31 2.49
CA LEU A 4 -39.02 33.04 3.15
C LEU A 4 -38.33 31.96 2.29
N ASN A 5 -38.56 31.97 0.98
CA ASN A 5 -37.88 31.05 0.05
C ASN A 5 -36.36 31.35 -0.06
N LEU A 6 -35.95 32.62 0.04
CA LEU A 6 -34.54 33.02 0.00
C LEU A 6 -33.80 32.51 1.25
N ILE A 7 -34.44 32.57 2.41
CA ILE A 7 -33.88 32.08 3.69
C ILE A 7 -33.75 30.54 3.66
N ILE A 8 -34.74 29.84 3.11
CA ILE A 8 -34.68 28.35 2.99
C ILE A 8 -33.55 27.93 2.05
N VAL A 9 -33.34 28.62 0.94
CA VAL A 9 -32.23 28.36 0.00
C VAL A 9 -30.87 28.64 0.66
N MET A 10 -30.75 29.73 1.45
CA MET A 10 -29.50 30.02 2.18
C MET A 10 -29.20 29.00 3.26
N ILE A 11 -30.19 28.46 3.97
CA ILE A 11 -30.00 27.42 4.98
C ILE A 11 -29.64 26.09 4.30
N ALA A 12 -30.21 25.77 3.13
CA ALA A 12 -29.84 24.54 2.39
C ALA A 12 -28.40 24.58 1.86
N LEU A 13 -27.86 25.76 1.53
CA LEU A 13 -26.45 25.89 1.13
C LEU A 13 -25.44 25.74 2.29
N MET A 14 -25.86 25.92 3.55
CA MET A 14 -24.99 25.78 4.72
C MET A 14 -24.78 24.31 5.13
N PHE A 15 -25.56 23.37 4.60
CA PHE A 15 -25.45 21.94 4.93
C PHE A 15 -24.57 21.12 3.95
N ILE A 16 -23.77 21.77 3.09
CA ILE A 16 -22.70 21.09 2.39
C ILE A 16 -21.55 20.91 3.41
N SER A 17 -21.75 20.01 4.36
CA SER A 17 -20.67 19.52 5.21
C SER A 17 -19.64 18.86 4.29
N ALA A 18 -18.48 19.49 4.14
CA ALA A 18 -17.33 18.84 3.54
C ALA A 18 -17.06 17.57 4.37
N VAL A 19 -17.34 16.41 3.78
CA VAL A 19 -16.89 15.13 4.34
C VAL A 19 -15.38 15.17 4.22
N SER A 20 -14.72 15.63 5.27
CA SER A 20 -13.27 15.55 5.39
C SER A 20 -12.95 14.10 5.68
N PHE A 21 -12.54 13.34 4.66
CA PHE A 21 -11.90 12.06 4.91
C PHE A 21 -10.61 12.35 5.67
N ALA A 22 -10.55 11.87 6.90
CA ALA A 22 -9.33 11.95 7.68
C ALA A 22 -8.27 11.09 6.99
N GLN A 23 -7.25 11.74 6.46
CA GLN A 23 -6.08 11.09 5.88
C GLN A 23 -5.08 10.77 6.99
N ASP A 24 -4.77 9.51 7.17
CA ASP A 24 -3.74 9.08 8.11
C ASP A 24 -2.38 9.10 7.39
N LYS A 25 -1.45 9.90 7.90
CA LYS A 25 -0.09 10.03 7.35
C LYS A 25 0.90 9.20 8.16
N TYR A 26 1.77 8.49 7.47
CA TYR A 26 2.77 7.60 8.03
C TYR A 26 4.16 7.91 7.47
N GLY A 27 5.18 7.93 8.32
CA GLY A 27 6.55 8.15 7.91
C GLY A 27 6.85 9.56 7.41
N LYS A 28 7.63 9.66 6.34
CA LYS A 28 8.03 10.93 5.73
C LYS A 28 6.89 11.52 4.90
N GLU A 29 6.93 12.82 4.70
CA GLU A 29 6.03 13.48 3.77
C GLU A 29 6.30 12.99 2.34
N ILE A 30 5.24 12.74 1.58
CA ILE A 30 5.31 12.36 0.16
C ILE A 30 5.81 13.57 -0.63
N ALA A 31 6.89 13.39 -1.37
CA ALA A 31 7.52 14.42 -2.17
C ALA A 31 7.23 14.29 -3.67
N LEU A 32 6.93 13.07 -4.14
CA LEU A 32 6.60 12.83 -5.54
C LEU A 32 5.15 13.23 -5.84
N GLU A 33 4.92 13.88 -6.98
CA GLU A 33 3.61 14.29 -7.46
C GLU A 33 3.05 13.31 -8.51
N GLU A 34 3.94 12.69 -9.28
CA GLU A 34 3.58 11.76 -10.35
C GLU A 34 3.52 10.33 -9.83
N LYS A 35 2.38 9.67 -10.09
CA LYS A 35 2.18 8.28 -9.70
C LYS A 35 2.79 7.34 -10.73
N THR A 36 3.36 6.25 -10.22
CA THR A 36 3.84 5.13 -11.02
C THR A 36 2.83 3.99 -10.94
N GLU A 37 2.40 3.50 -12.09
CA GLU A 37 1.46 2.37 -12.15
C GLU A 37 2.11 1.09 -11.60
N ILE A 38 1.38 0.37 -10.73
CA ILE A 38 1.84 -0.91 -10.17
C ILE A 38 2.12 -1.90 -11.30
N SER A 39 1.25 -1.94 -12.33
CA SER A 39 1.41 -2.78 -13.52
C SER A 39 2.72 -2.52 -14.28
N ALA A 40 3.16 -1.27 -14.35
CA ALA A 40 4.41 -0.90 -15.02
C ALA A 40 5.63 -1.46 -14.25
N ILE A 41 5.62 -1.35 -12.92
CA ILE A 41 6.68 -1.91 -12.07
C ILE A 41 6.72 -3.44 -12.19
N ILE A 42 5.56 -4.11 -12.14
CA ILE A 42 5.48 -5.58 -12.22
C ILE A 42 5.92 -6.10 -13.59
N SER A 43 5.56 -5.40 -14.67
CA SER A 43 5.89 -5.80 -16.03
C SER A 43 7.38 -5.60 -16.37
N ASN A 44 8.03 -4.58 -15.81
CA ASN A 44 9.42 -4.23 -16.09
C ASN A 44 10.19 -3.89 -14.80
N PRO A 45 10.26 -4.79 -13.82
CA PRO A 45 10.74 -4.45 -12.48
C PRO A 45 12.21 -4.01 -12.46
N GLU A 46 13.05 -4.52 -13.36
CA GLU A 46 14.47 -4.14 -13.46
C GLU A 46 14.68 -2.67 -13.88
N GLU A 47 13.72 -2.07 -14.59
CA GLU A 47 13.78 -0.66 -14.98
C GLU A 47 13.56 0.29 -13.80
N TYR A 48 12.89 -0.20 -12.75
CA TYR A 48 12.56 0.58 -11.56
C TYR A 48 13.52 0.33 -10.38
N LEU A 49 14.49 -0.60 -10.50
CA LEU A 49 15.42 -0.89 -9.40
C LEU A 49 16.21 0.34 -8.97
N GLY A 50 16.12 0.68 -7.68
CA GLY A 50 16.74 1.86 -7.10
C GLY A 50 16.00 3.17 -7.36
N GLU A 51 14.92 3.13 -8.18
CA GLU A 51 14.12 4.31 -8.45
C GLU A 51 13.09 4.56 -7.33
N LYS A 52 12.85 5.83 -7.05
CA LYS A 52 11.76 6.26 -6.19
C LYS A 52 10.46 6.30 -6.98
N VAL A 53 9.44 5.64 -6.46
CA VAL A 53 8.11 5.55 -7.05
C VAL A 53 7.06 6.03 -6.06
N LEU A 54 5.94 6.52 -6.61
CA LEU A 54 4.72 6.84 -5.88
C LEU A 54 3.61 5.94 -6.41
N VAL A 55 3.19 4.96 -5.63
CA VAL A 55 2.14 4.02 -6.03
C VAL A 55 0.86 4.27 -5.25
N GLU A 56 -0.28 4.02 -5.88
CA GLU A 56 -1.59 4.08 -5.24
C GLU A 56 -2.36 2.79 -5.53
N GLY A 57 -3.09 2.31 -4.53
CA GLY A 57 -3.97 1.16 -4.67
C GLY A 57 -4.65 0.78 -3.38
N GLU A 58 -5.46 -0.28 -3.43
CA GLU A 58 -6.13 -0.82 -2.27
C GLU A 58 -5.16 -1.69 -1.44
N ILE A 59 -5.19 -1.54 -0.14
CA ILE A 59 -4.48 -2.42 0.78
C ILE A 59 -5.21 -3.76 0.82
N VAL A 60 -4.58 -4.81 0.32
CA VAL A 60 -5.15 -6.16 0.28
C VAL A 60 -4.61 -7.09 1.38
N ALA A 61 -3.46 -6.74 1.96
CA ALA A 61 -2.89 -7.44 3.12
C ALA A 61 -2.04 -6.50 3.98
N VAL A 62 -1.99 -6.79 5.28
CA VAL A 62 -1.19 -6.07 6.28
C VAL A 62 -0.50 -7.07 7.19
N CYS A 63 0.75 -6.81 7.55
CA CYS A 63 1.45 -7.56 8.60
C CYS A 63 0.67 -7.52 9.93
N GLN A 64 0.15 -8.67 10.36
CA GLN A 64 -0.67 -8.76 11.58
C GLN A 64 0.16 -8.75 12.87
N HIS A 65 1.47 -8.97 12.78
CA HIS A 65 2.38 -8.90 13.94
C HIS A 65 2.72 -7.46 14.29
N MET A 66 3.44 -6.76 13.42
CA MET A 66 4.03 -5.45 13.71
C MET A 66 3.57 -4.33 12.77
N GLY A 67 2.75 -4.61 11.76
CA GLY A 67 2.38 -3.60 10.76
C GLY A 67 3.57 -3.11 9.93
N CYS A 68 4.61 -3.93 9.74
CA CYS A 68 5.85 -3.54 9.08
C CYS A 68 5.82 -3.68 7.56
N TRP A 69 4.72 -4.16 6.99
CA TRP A 69 4.48 -4.21 5.55
C TRP A 69 2.99 -4.21 5.22
N ILE A 70 2.68 -3.77 4.01
CA ILE A 70 1.37 -3.90 3.36
C ILE A 70 1.56 -4.44 1.95
N GLU A 71 0.53 -5.07 1.39
CA GLU A 71 0.39 -5.30 -0.05
C GLU A 71 -0.64 -4.34 -0.60
N VAL A 72 -0.25 -3.63 -1.67
CA VAL A 72 -1.09 -2.66 -2.36
C VAL A 72 -1.41 -3.21 -3.74
N ALA A 73 -2.70 -3.26 -4.09
CA ALA A 73 -3.19 -3.76 -5.37
C ALA A 73 -3.81 -2.66 -6.22
N ASN A 74 -3.62 -2.76 -7.54
CA ASN A 74 -4.35 -1.96 -8.52
C ASN A 74 -5.75 -2.55 -8.79
N GLU A 75 -6.52 -1.91 -9.67
CA GLU A 75 -7.88 -2.36 -10.04
C GLU A 75 -7.90 -3.72 -10.77
N GLU A 76 -6.81 -4.09 -11.45
CA GLU A 76 -6.64 -5.37 -12.13
C GLU A 76 -6.27 -6.51 -11.17
N GLY A 77 -5.99 -6.21 -9.90
CA GLY A 77 -5.61 -7.18 -8.87
C GLY A 77 -4.12 -7.51 -8.87
N GLU A 78 -3.31 -6.81 -9.65
CA GLU A 78 -1.85 -6.89 -9.57
C GLU A 78 -1.39 -6.15 -8.30
N LYS A 79 -0.47 -6.75 -7.57
CA LYS A 79 -0.08 -6.26 -6.25
C LYS A 79 1.43 -6.18 -6.07
N ILE A 80 1.84 -5.20 -5.29
CA ILE A 80 3.23 -5.02 -4.88
C ILE A 80 3.31 -4.89 -3.35
N LYS A 81 4.31 -5.52 -2.77
CA LYS A 81 4.58 -5.40 -1.34
C LYS A 81 5.35 -4.13 -1.05
N VAL A 82 4.89 -3.40 -0.05
CA VAL A 82 5.60 -2.26 0.53
C VAL A 82 6.07 -2.67 1.91
N LYS A 83 7.38 -2.83 2.09
CA LYS A 83 8.00 -3.08 3.38
C LYS A 83 8.59 -1.78 3.92
N VAL A 84 8.46 -1.56 5.22
CA VAL A 84 9.04 -0.41 5.90
C VAL A 84 10.05 -0.88 6.93
N LYS A 85 10.92 0.03 7.36
CA LYS A 85 11.86 -0.27 8.42
C LYS A 85 11.12 -0.36 9.76
N ASP A 86 11.46 -1.38 10.53
CA ASP A 86 10.83 -1.65 11.81
C ASP A 86 10.90 -0.43 12.74
N GLY A 87 9.74 -0.02 13.23
CA GLY A 87 9.58 1.09 14.16
C GLY A 87 9.56 2.49 13.51
N GLU A 88 9.86 2.65 12.22
CA GLU A 88 9.73 3.95 11.53
C GLU A 88 8.30 4.21 11.06
N ILE A 89 7.64 3.18 10.53
CA ILE A 89 6.22 3.19 10.15
C ILE A 89 5.57 1.94 10.72
N VAL A 90 4.37 2.11 11.28
CA VAL A 90 3.52 1.01 11.71
C VAL A 90 2.17 1.17 11.00
N PHE A 91 1.91 0.33 10.02
CA PHE A 91 0.64 0.33 9.31
C PHE A 91 -0.50 -0.21 10.19
N PRO A 92 -1.73 0.34 10.06
CA PRO A 92 -2.87 -0.12 10.83
C PRO A 92 -3.25 -1.55 10.39
N LYS A 93 -3.40 -2.45 11.34
CA LYS A 93 -3.76 -3.87 11.08
C LYS A 93 -5.12 -3.99 10.40
N GLU A 94 -6.00 -3.04 10.65
CA GLU A 94 -7.34 -2.91 10.06
C GLU A 94 -7.33 -2.14 8.72
N GLY A 95 -6.15 -1.93 8.13
CA GLY A 95 -5.98 -1.14 6.91
C GLY A 95 -6.49 -1.80 5.63
N THR A 96 -6.75 -3.11 5.66
CA THR A 96 -7.28 -3.84 4.48
C THR A 96 -8.58 -3.22 3.98
N GLY A 97 -8.68 -3.02 2.66
CA GLY A 97 -9.82 -2.38 2.00
C GLY A 97 -9.73 -0.85 1.93
N ARG A 98 -8.74 -0.25 2.58
CA ARG A 98 -8.46 1.20 2.47
C ARG A 98 -7.51 1.49 1.30
N THR A 99 -7.56 2.70 0.77
CA THR A 99 -6.63 3.14 -0.27
C THR A 99 -5.36 3.69 0.36
N ALA A 100 -4.21 3.21 -0.11
CA ALA A 100 -2.91 3.72 0.26
C ALA A 100 -2.23 4.42 -0.92
N LEU A 101 -1.65 5.59 -0.66
CA LEU A 101 -0.69 6.27 -1.51
C LEU A 101 0.67 6.15 -0.84
N VAL A 102 1.63 5.50 -1.49
CA VAL A 102 2.93 5.16 -0.88
C VAL A 102 4.09 5.61 -1.75
N GLU A 103 5.02 6.36 -1.14
CA GLU A 103 6.31 6.69 -1.73
C GLU A 103 7.40 5.76 -1.18
N GLY A 104 8.26 5.25 -2.05
CA GLY A 104 9.38 4.41 -1.65
C GLY A 104 10.30 4.07 -2.81
N GLU A 105 11.33 3.29 -2.53
CA GLU A 105 12.34 2.85 -3.49
C GLU A 105 12.12 1.38 -3.85
N VAL A 106 12.13 1.06 -5.14
CA VAL A 106 12.01 -0.32 -5.63
C VAL A 106 13.31 -1.07 -5.40
N TYR A 107 13.23 -2.25 -4.81
CA TYR A 107 14.36 -3.15 -4.60
C TYR A 107 14.00 -4.59 -4.86
N LYS A 108 15.00 -5.46 -5.02
CA LYS A 108 14.80 -6.90 -5.18
C LYS A 108 15.45 -7.71 -4.08
N ILE A 109 14.90 -8.88 -3.87
CA ILE A 109 15.46 -9.94 -3.03
C ILE A 109 15.62 -11.16 -3.93
N GLU A 110 16.81 -11.74 -3.95
CA GLU A 110 17.12 -12.97 -4.67
C GLU A 110 17.30 -14.07 -3.63
N LEU A 111 16.47 -15.08 -3.70
CA LEU A 111 16.41 -16.18 -2.75
C LEU A 111 16.67 -17.50 -3.47
N ASP A 112 17.45 -18.39 -2.88
CA ASP A 112 17.46 -19.78 -3.33
C ASP A 112 16.16 -20.49 -2.93
N GLU A 113 16.01 -21.77 -3.29
CA GLU A 113 14.76 -22.50 -3.03
C GLU A 113 14.44 -22.65 -1.54
N GLU A 114 15.45 -22.87 -0.69
CA GLU A 114 15.28 -23.05 0.75
C GLU A 114 14.93 -21.71 1.41
N GLU A 115 15.68 -20.67 1.08
CA GLU A 115 15.42 -19.29 1.53
C GLU A 115 14.03 -18.78 1.09
N ALA A 116 13.61 -19.14 -0.13
CA ALA A 116 12.30 -18.78 -0.64
C ALA A 116 11.15 -19.47 0.12
N LYS A 117 11.32 -20.76 0.46
CA LYS A 117 10.34 -21.49 1.30
C LYS A 117 10.21 -20.85 2.67
N ASP A 118 11.33 -20.58 3.34
CA ASP A 118 11.35 -19.92 4.64
C ASP A 118 10.73 -18.53 4.59
N TYR A 119 11.03 -17.76 3.53
CA TYR A 119 10.46 -16.43 3.33
C TYR A 119 8.93 -16.47 3.19
N PHE A 120 8.40 -17.34 2.33
CA PHE A 120 6.96 -17.42 2.11
C PHE A 120 6.20 -18.01 3.30
N GLU A 121 6.79 -18.96 4.04
CA GLU A 121 6.25 -19.49 5.29
C GLU A 121 6.11 -18.36 6.33
N HIS A 122 7.17 -17.58 6.53
CA HIS A 122 7.15 -16.44 7.44
C HIS A 122 6.11 -15.37 7.01
N MET A 123 6.00 -15.07 5.73
CA MET A 123 4.99 -14.13 5.21
C MET A 123 3.56 -14.64 5.43
N ALA A 124 3.33 -15.93 5.27
CA ALA A 124 2.03 -16.56 5.53
C ALA A 124 1.66 -16.48 7.02
N GLU A 125 2.61 -16.74 7.91
CA GLU A 125 2.42 -16.58 9.36
C GLU A 125 2.07 -15.14 9.73
N GLU A 126 2.79 -14.15 9.18
CA GLU A 126 2.53 -12.72 9.44
C GLU A 126 1.18 -12.24 8.92
N SER A 127 0.61 -12.91 7.92
CA SER A 127 -0.71 -12.59 7.34
C SER A 127 -1.84 -13.52 7.80
N ASN A 128 -1.56 -14.45 8.74
CA ASN A 128 -2.48 -15.50 9.19
C ASN A 128 -3.03 -16.35 8.03
N GLN A 129 -2.16 -16.70 7.07
CA GLN A 129 -2.48 -17.55 5.92
C GLN A 129 -1.74 -18.88 6.01
N GLU A 130 -2.21 -19.88 5.29
CA GLU A 130 -1.51 -21.16 5.12
C GLU A 130 -0.56 -21.08 3.92
N PHE A 131 0.58 -21.74 4.03
CA PHE A 131 1.58 -21.85 2.97
C PHE A 131 1.88 -23.34 2.70
N ASP A 132 1.95 -23.71 1.41
CA ASP A 132 2.41 -25.02 0.98
C ASP A 132 3.82 -24.92 0.39
N PRO A 133 4.87 -25.39 1.10
CA PRO A 133 6.26 -25.30 0.63
C PRO A 133 6.52 -26.01 -0.71
N SER A 134 5.66 -26.98 -1.09
CA SER A 134 5.80 -27.68 -2.36
C SER A 134 5.54 -26.80 -3.60
N THR A 135 4.94 -25.64 -3.41
CA THR A 135 4.70 -24.65 -4.49
C THR A 135 5.96 -23.92 -4.92
N VAL A 136 7.00 -23.94 -4.08
CA VAL A 136 8.31 -23.35 -4.39
C VAL A 136 9.26 -24.43 -4.90
N THR A 137 9.65 -24.37 -6.16
CA THR A 137 10.43 -25.40 -6.85
C THR A 137 11.75 -24.90 -7.42
N GLY A 138 12.30 -23.79 -6.91
CA GLY A 138 13.57 -23.22 -7.36
C GLY A 138 13.80 -21.81 -6.82
N PRO A 139 14.89 -21.15 -7.25
CA PRO A 139 15.21 -19.79 -6.83
C PRO A 139 14.11 -18.81 -7.22
N VAL A 140 13.87 -17.80 -6.39
CA VAL A 140 12.85 -16.78 -6.58
C VAL A 140 13.45 -15.39 -6.49
N THR A 141 13.08 -14.51 -7.39
CA THR A 141 13.35 -13.07 -7.29
C THR A 141 12.07 -12.33 -6.94
N ILE A 142 12.10 -11.56 -5.87
CA ILE A 142 10.96 -10.80 -5.37
C ILE A 142 11.27 -9.31 -5.50
N TYR A 143 10.37 -8.54 -6.13
CA TYR A 143 10.47 -7.09 -6.21
C TYR A 143 9.50 -6.46 -5.23
N GLN A 144 9.99 -5.50 -4.46
CA GLN A 144 9.23 -4.83 -3.40
C GLN A 144 9.56 -3.35 -3.37
N ILE A 145 8.76 -2.57 -2.65
CA ILE A 145 9.01 -1.16 -2.38
C ILE A 145 9.46 -1.02 -0.93
N LYS A 146 10.60 -0.37 -0.71
CA LYS A 146 11.01 0.11 0.60
C LYS A 146 10.32 1.44 0.86
N GLY A 147 9.19 1.39 1.56
CA GLY A 147 8.36 2.55 1.86
C GLY A 147 9.06 3.57 2.74
N SER A 148 8.97 4.84 2.36
CA SER A 148 9.48 5.97 3.13
C SER A 148 8.38 6.85 3.71
N GLY A 149 7.23 6.92 3.05
CA GLY A 149 6.05 7.66 3.47
C GLY A 149 4.78 7.10 2.87
N ALA A 150 3.67 7.23 3.58
CA ALA A 150 2.37 6.78 3.11
C ALA A 150 1.25 7.68 3.60
N VAL A 151 0.18 7.74 2.80
CA VAL A 151 -1.11 8.32 3.16
C VAL A 151 -2.18 7.24 2.98
N ILE A 152 -2.98 6.98 4.00
CA ILE A 152 -4.05 5.98 3.96
C ILE A 152 -5.40 6.69 4.18
N ASN A 153 -6.34 6.42 3.26
CA ASN A 153 -7.68 7.04 3.23
C ASN A 153 -8.77 6.04 3.60
#